data_a678a419061448c4ae9c6d6ac7fca92b
#
_entry.id   a678a419061448c4ae9c6d6ac7fca92b
#
_cell.length_a   1.000
_cell.length_b   1.000
_cell.length_c   1.000
_cell.angle_alpha   90.00
_cell.angle_beta   90.00
_cell.angle_gamma   90.00
#
_symmetry.space_group_name_H-M   'P 1'
#
loop_
_entity.id
_entity.type
_entity.pdbx_description
1 polymer ?
#
loop_
_entity_poly.entity_id
_entity_poly.type
_entity_poly.pdbx_seq_one_letter_code
_entity_poly.pdbx_strand_id
1 'polypeptide(L)'
;MNSNSFIGQIDLMALIAAQYTVVEGQECIVIPVNANPAIYMSQTRSGQPKAMLDVFIRETSNNQYGNTHFVKANVGKANRERFGISKEELGKYSPIIGNIRPYDTAAPQKKVETSVSEDDD
;
A
#
# COMPACT_ATOMS: atom_id res chain seq x y z
N MET A 1 -22.44 -7.43 16.28
CA MET A 1 -21.20 -7.39 16.99
C MET A 1 -20.13 -6.60 16.26
N ASN A 2 -19.45 -5.77 16.98
CA ASN A 2 -18.42 -4.95 16.36
C ASN A 2 -17.15 -5.73 16.21
N SER A 3 -16.54 -5.57 15.08
CA SER A 3 -15.25 -6.15 14.81
C SER A 3 -14.17 -5.09 15.03
N ASN A 4 -13.11 -5.48 15.71
CA ASN A 4 -11.93 -4.62 15.82
C ASN A 4 -10.92 -4.94 14.74
N SER A 5 -11.33 -5.73 13.78
CA SER A 5 -10.43 -6.17 12.71
C SER A 5 -10.80 -5.49 11.41
N PHE A 6 -9.80 -5.30 10.59
CA PHE A 6 -9.97 -4.70 9.27
C PHE A 6 -9.30 -5.59 8.25
N ILE A 7 -9.78 -5.53 7.04
CA ILE A 7 -9.10 -6.14 5.90
C ILE A 7 -8.88 -5.08 4.85
N GLY A 8 -7.92 -5.32 4.01
CA GLY A 8 -7.63 -4.36 2.96
C GLY A 8 -6.75 -4.95 1.90
N GLN A 9 -6.50 -4.15 0.91
CA GLN A 9 -5.64 -4.54 -0.19
C GLN A 9 -4.67 -3.41 -0.49
N ILE A 10 -3.45 -3.79 -0.76
CA ILE A 10 -2.42 -2.86 -1.20
C ILE A 10 -2.01 -3.24 -2.60
N ASP A 11 -2.08 -2.30 -3.51
CA ASP A 11 -1.62 -2.50 -4.87
C ASP A 11 -0.16 -2.10 -4.94
N LEU A 12 0.71 -3.08 -4.96
CA LEU A 12 2.14 -2.81 -4.98
C LEU A 12 2.57 -2.12 -6.27
N MET A 13 1.81 -2.32 -7.35
CA MET A 13 2.13 -1.66 -8.61
C MET A 13 1.77 -0.18 -8.61
N ALA A 14 1.06 0.29 -7.59
CA ALA A 14 0.80 1.72 -7.45
C ALA A 14 2.01 2.49 -6.94
N LEU A 15 3.00 1.80 -6.42
CA LEU A 15 4.24 2.44 -6.02
C LEU A 15 4.99 2.95 -7.25
N ILE A 16 5.83 3.96 -7.03
CA ILE A 16 6.44 4.69 -8.12
C ILE A 16 7.41 3.79 -8.88
N ALA A 17 7.26 3.74 -10.19
CA ALA A 17 8.12 2.99 -11.11
C ALA A 17 8.17 1.49 -10.81
N ALA A 18 7.14 0.97 -10.14
CA ALA A 18 7.04 -0.46 -9.91
C ALA A 18 6.87 -1.18 -11.25
N GLN A 19 7.54 -2.32 -11.39
CA GLN A 19 7.49 -3.08 -12.63
C GLN A 19 7.24 -4.54 -12.36
N TYR A 20 6.41 -5.14 -13.19
CA TYR A 20 6.20 -6.57 -13.21
C TYR A 20 7.16 -7.18 -14.22
N THR A 21 7.83 -8.23 -13.84
CA THR A 21 8.77 -8.88 -14.73
C THR A 21 8.88 -10.37 -14.40
N VAL A 22 9.50 -11.11 -15.28
CA VAL A 22 9.73 -12.52 -15.04
C VAL A 22 11.21 -12.75 -14.99
N VAL A 23 11.70 -13.38 -13.92
CA VAL A 23 13.10 -13.67 -13.73
C VAL A 23 13.23 -15.18 -13.52
N GLU A 24 13.93 -15.84 -14.43
CA GLU A 24 14.16 -17.28 -14.35
C GLU A 24 12.87 -18.06 -14.15
N GLY A 25 11.83 -17.68 -14.91
CA GLY A 25 10.55 -18.35 -14.84
C GLY A 25 9.65 -17.93 -13.69
N GLN A 26 10.10 -17.01 -12.85
CA GLN A 26 9.32 -16.55 -11.71
C GLN A 26 8.78 -15.16 -11.95
N GLU A 27 7.52 -14.98 -11.63
CA GLU A 27 6.91 -13.65 -11.68
C GLU A 27 7.44 -12.81 -10.53
N CYS A 28 7.90 -11.62 -10.87
CA CYS A 28 8.53 -10.74 -9.88
C CYS A 28 7.96 -9.34 -10.00
N ILE A 29 7.99 -8.64 -8.89
CA ILE A 29 7.68 -7.21 -8.87
C ILE A 29 8.96 -6.50 -8.42
N VAL A 30 9.39 -5.52 -9.21
CA VAL A 30 10.58 -4.75 -8.89
C VAL A 30 10.14 -3.35 -8.53
N ILE A 31 10.51 -2.92 -7.35
CA ILE A 31 10.12 -1.60 -6.84
C ILE A 31 11.41 -0.84 -6.49
N PRO A 32 11.73 0.22 -7.24
CA PRO A 32 12.98 0.94 -6.94
C PRO A 32 12.87 1.72 -5.64
N VAL A 33 13.74 1.41 -4.72
CA VAL A 33 13.76 2.08 -3.43
C VAL A 33 14.08 3.56 -3.59
N ASN A 34 14.98 3.88 -4.50
CA ASN A 34 15.38 5.27 -4.70
C ASN A 34 14.27 6.14 -5.27
N ALA A 35 13.27 5.54 -5.89
CA ALA A 35 12.14 6.28 -6.45
C ALA A 35 11.00 6.42 -5.46
N ASN A 36 11.06 5.72 -4.33
CA ASN A 36 9.96 5.65 -3.38
C ASN A 36 10.43 6.09 -1.99
N PRO A 37 10.43 7.39 -1.72
CA PRO A 37 10.89 7.86 -0.40
C PRO A 37 10.05 7.38 0.77
N ALA A 38 8.88 6.79 0.51
CA ALA A 38 8.11 6.17 1.58
C ALA A 38 8.70 4.84 2.03
N ILE A 39 9.65 4.30 1.27
CA ILE A 39 10.30 3.03 1.60
C ILE A 39 11.66 3.34 2.23
N TYR A 40 11.96 2.65 3.32
CA TYR A 40 13.32 2.68 3.83
C TYR A 40 13.78 1.26 4.14
N MET A 41 15.08 1.06 3.99
CA MET A 41 15.67 -0.24 4.23
C MET A 41 16.21 -0.30 5.63
N SER A 42 16.04 -1.44 6.25
CA SER A 42 16.49 -1.70 7.60
C SER A 42 17.01 -3.13 7.64
N GLN A 43 17.29 -3.64 8.83
CA GLN A 43 17.76 -5.01 9.00
C GLN A 43 17.05 -5.65 10.18
N THR A 44 16.83 -6.94 10.05
CA THR A 44 16.38 -7.72 11.19
C THR A 44 17.55 -7.90 12.15
N ARG A 45 17.26 -8.48 13.31
CA ARG A 45 18.29 -8.74 14.30
C ARG A 45 19.39 -9.66 13.78
N SER A 46 19.04 -10.56 12.86
CA SER A 46 20.01 -11.49 12.29
C SER A 46 20.72 -10.92 11.05
N GLY A 47 20.48 -9.65 10.73
CA GLY A 47 21.16 -9.01 9.61
C GLY A 47 20.47 -9.14 8.27
N GLN A 48 19.28 -9.71 8.24
CA GLN A 48 18.55 -9.85 6.98
C GLN A 48 17.97 -8.51 6.55
N PRO A 49 18.00 -8.20 5.25
CA PRO A 49 17.40 -6.95 4.78
C PRO A 49 15.90 -6.90 5.06
N LYS A 50 15.43 -5.72 5.35
CA LYS A 50 14.03 -5.49 5.69
C LYS A 50 13.61 -4.19 5.02
N ALA A 51 12.57 -4.26 4.20
CA ALA A 51 12.05 -3.10 3.51
C ALA A 51 10.78 -2.64 4.21
N MET A 52 10.79 -1.42 4.70
CA MET A 52 9.66 -0.85 5.41
C MET A 52 8.99 0.19 4.53
N LEU A 53 7.69 0.10 4.44
CA LEU A 53 6.90 1.09 3.73
C LEU A 53 6.04 1.81 4.76
N ASP A 54 6.27 3.11 4.91
CA ASP A 54 5.42 3.92 5.78
C ASP A 54 4.15 4.25 5.05
N VAL A 55 3.04 4.16 5.76
CA VAL A 55 1.74 4.42 5.16
C VAL A 55 0.94 5.38 6.02
N PHE A 56 0.04 6.07 5.37
CA PHE A 56 -0.90 6.98 5.99
C PHE A 56 -2.30 6.46 5.68
N ILE A 57 -3.11 6.31 6.71
CA ILE A 57 -4.45 5.74 6.56
C ILE A 57 -5.45 6.80 6.98
N ARG A 58 -6.41 7.05 6.12
CA ARG A 58 -7.40 8.09 6.37
C ARG A 58 -8.80 7.57 6.07
N GLU A 59 -9.74 7.97 6.91
CA GLU A 59 -11.14 7.70 6.66
C GLU A 59 -11.61 8.38 5.38
N THR A 60 -12.49 7.69 4.67
CA THR A 60 -13.10 8.28 3.49
C THR A 60 -14.60 8.03 3.53
N SER A 61 -15.35 9.01 3.09
CA SER A 61 -16.80 8.89 3.00
C SER A 61 -17.23 8.30 1.67
N ASN A 62 -16.31 8.22 0.72
CA ASN A 62 -16.63 7.69 -0.60
C ASN A 62 -16.33 6.21 -0.63
N ASN A 63 -17.27 5.42 -0.13
CA ASN A 63 -17.03 4.00 -0.01
C ASN A 63 -17.94 3.19 -0.91
N GLN A 64 -17.89 3.49 -2.18
CA GLN A 64 -18.67 2.80 -3.19
C GLN A 64 -18.60 1.28 -3.04
N TYR A 65 -17.48 0.77 -2.55
CA TYR A 65 -17.25 -0.66 -2.42
C TYR A 65 -17.16 -1.11 -0.97
N GLY A 66 -17.68 -0.30 -0.05
CA GLY A 66 -17.61 -0.65 1.36
C GLY A 66 -16.32 -0.29 2.04
N ASN A 67 -15.40 0.35 1.33
CA ASN A 67 -14.15 0.78 1.95
C ASN A 67 -14.40 1.95 2.86
N THR A 68 -13.80 1.92 4.03
CA THR A 68 -13.93 2.99 5.00
C THR A 68 -12.69 3.86 5.09
N HIS A 69 -11.58 3.38 4.57
CA HIS A 69 -10.32 4.10 4.62
C HIS A 69 -9.55 3.87 3.35
N PHE A 70 -8.69 4.82 3.02
CA PHE A 70 -7.70 4.58 1.99
C PHE A 70 -6.32 4.58 2.63
N VAL A 71 -5.38 3.98 1.91
CA VAL A 71 -3.98 3.89 2.35
C VAL A 71 -3.14 4.57 1.30
N LYS A 72 -2.27 5.47 1.73
CA LYS A 72 -1.33 6.04 0.79
C LYS A 72 0.08 5.95 1.36
N ALA A 73 1.04 5.96 0.46
CA ALA A 73 2.44 5.97 0.86
C ALA A 73 2.72 7.25 1.62
N ASN A 74 3.52 7.16 2.66
CA ASN A 74 3.83 8.30 3.52
C ASN A 74 5.33 8.47 3.61
N VAL A 75 5.79 9.65 3.22
CA VAL A 75 7.21 9.94 3.33
C VAL A 75 7.47 10.52 4.72
N GLY A 76 8.14 9.73 5.55
CA GLY A 76 8.46 10.16 6.91
C GLY A 76 9.44 11.32 6.92
N LYS A 77 9.52 11.98 8.07
CA LYS A 77 10.34 13.20 8.19
C LYS A 77 11.79 12.94 7.83
N ALA A 78 12.36 11.85 8.31
CA ALA A 78 13.77 11.56 8.04
C ALA A 78 14.02 11.36 6.55
N ASN A 79 13.11 10.69 5.86
CA ASN A 79 13.28 10.48 4.42
C ASN A 79 13.01 11.75 3.63
N ARG A 80 12.09 12.61 4.10
CA ARG A 80 11.93 13.89 3.44
C ARG A 80 13.24 14.68 3.45
N GLU A 81 13.91 14.67 4.58
CA GLU A 81 15.18 15.37 4.71
C GLU A 81 16.28 14.72 3.89
N ARG A 82 16.32 13.39 3.93
CA ARG A 82 17.32 12.65 3.20
C ARG A 82 17.24 12.88 1.70
N PHE A 83 16.01 12.93 1.18
CA PHE A 83 15.80 13.10 -0.27
C PHE A 83 15.58 14.55 -0.67
N GLY A 84 15.57 15.48 0.28
CA GLY A 84 15.40 16.90 -0.04
C GLY A 84 14.02 17.23 -0.58
N ILE A 85 12.98 16.58 -0.07
CA ILE A 85 11.63 16.75 -0.58
C ILE A 85 10.93 17.85 0.23
N SER A 86 10.42 18.86 -0.47
CA SER A 86 9.67 19.93 0.16
C SER A 86 8.24 19.50 0.41
N LYS A 87 7.55 20.26 1.27
CA LYS A 87 6.14 20.00 1.53
C LYS A 87 5.31 20.02 0.25
N GLU A 88 5.66 20.92 -0.64
CA GLU A 88 4.91 21.07 -1.88
C GLU A 88 5.08 19.88 -2.80
N GLU A 89 6.16 19.15 -2.62
CA GLU A 89 6.45 18.00 -3.48
C GLU A 89 5.96 16.68 -2.92
N LEU A 90 5.50 16.66 -1.67
CA LEU A 90 5.13 15.41 -1.02
C LEU A 90 4.09 14.63 -1.79
N GLY A 91 3.15 15.31 -2.42
CA GLY A 91 2.10 14.62 -3.17
C GLY A 91 2.61 13.77 -4.31
N LYS A 92 3.75 14.14 -4.88
CA LYS A 92 4.34 13.37 -5.98
C LYS A 92 4.84 12.01 -5.52
N TYR A 93 5.15 11.89 -4.23
CA TYR A 93 5.78 10.70 -3.69
C TYR A 93 4.86 9.94 -2.74
N SER A 94 3.59 10.31 -2.70
CA SER A 94 2.63 9.74 -1.75
C SER A 94 1.38 9.24 -2.45
N PRO A 95 1.53 8.28 -3.36
CA PRO A 95 0.35 7.76 -4.08
C PRO A 95 -0.58 7.01 -3.16
N ILE A 96 -1.85 6.97 -3.55
CA ILE A 96 -2.81 6.09 -2.89
C ILE A 96 -2.52 4.68 -3.38
N ILE A 97 -2.30 3.76 -2.46
CA ILE A 97 -1.87 2.42 -2.80
C ILE A 97 -2.86 1.34 -2.35
N GLY A 98 -3.91 1.71 -1.62
CA GLY A 98 -4.82 0.68 -1.18
C GLY A 98 -6.03 1.20 -0.46
N ASN A 99 -6.83 0.26 0.00
CA ASN A 99 -8.09 0.53 0.69
C ASN A 99 -8.25 -0.44 1.83
N ILE A 100 -9.01 -0.01 2.84
CA ILE A 100 -9.26 -0.80 4.02
C ILE A 100 -10.75 -0.70 4.34
N ARG A 101 -11.29 -1.80 4.82
CA ARG A 101 -12.67 -1.84 5.30
C ARG A 101 -12.74 -2.72 6.53
N PRO A 102 -13.77 -2.55 7.36
CA PRO A 102 -13.91 -3.42 8.51
C PRO A 102 -14.12 -4.86 8.08
N TYR A 103 -13.53 -5.76 8.81
CA TYR A 103 -13.78 -7.17 8.60
C TYR A 103 -15.08 -7.52 9.31
N ASP A 104 -16.04 -7.96 8.55
CA ASP A 104 -17.34 -8.29 9.10
C ASP A 104 -17.74 -9.67 8.61
N THR A 105 -17.57 -10.65 9.48
CA THR A 105 -17.88 -12.02 9.13
C THR A 105 -19.36 -12.27 8.96
N ALA A 106 -20.19 -11.39 9.48
CA ALA A 106 -21.63 -11.55 9.32
C ALA A 106 -22.14 -11.02 8.01
N ALA A 107 -21.39 -10.16 7.35
CA ALA A 107 -21.81 -9.57 6.10
C ALA A 107 -21.54 -10.50 4.94
N PRO A 108 -22.49 -10.67 4.03
CA PRO A 108 -22.21 -11.45 2.83
C PRO A 108 -21.14 -10.74 2.04
N GLN A 109 -20.24 -11.53 1.57
CA GLN A 109 -19.19 -10.95 0.75
C GLN A 109 -19.61 -11.09 -0.68
N LYS A 110 -19.83 -10.34 -1.26
CA LYS A 110 -20.30 -10.47 -2.58
C LYS A 110 -19.25 -10.58 -3.58
N LYS A 111 -19.11 -11.14 -3.04
CA LYS A 111 -18.46 -11.17 -3.47
C LYS A 111 -17.80 -10.80 -4.07
N VAL A 112 -17.75 -10.90 -4.18
CA VAL A 112 -17.13 -10.57 -4.45
C VAL A 112 -16.38 -10.71 -4.95
N GLU A 113 -16.62 -11.13 -5.05
CA GLU A 113 -15.99 -11.21 -5.38
C GLU A 113 -15.31 -11.12 -5.98
N THR A 114 -15.50 -11.43 -6.13
CA THR A 114 -14.83 -11.30 -6.47
C THR A 114 -14.19 -11.08 -7.07
N SER A 115 -14.26 -11.31 -7.12
CA SER A 115 -13.62 -11.03 -7.48
C SER A 115 -13.12 -10.77 -8.05
N VAL A 116 -13.29 -10.93 -8.10
CA VAL A 116 -12.78 -10.60 -8.44
C VAL A 116 -12.43 -10.31 -8.96
N SER A 117 -12.60 -10.60 -9.00
CA SER A 117 -12.31 -10.21 -9.40
C SER A 117 -12.19 -9.89 -10.02
N GLU A 118 -12.47 -10.10 -9.96
CA GLU A 118 -12.36 -9.62 -10.39
C GLU A 118 -12.12 -9.07 -10.83
N ASP A 119 -12.36 -9.42 -10.82
CA ASP A 119 -12.18 -8.71 -11.03
C ASP A 119 -11.97 -8.16 -11.14
N ASP A 120 -12.06 -8.37 -10.91
CA ASP A 120 -11.87 -7.73 -10.86
C ASP A 120 -11.59 -7.32 -10.91
N ASP A 121 -11.73 -7.56 -10.77
CA ASP A 121 -11.40 -7.08 -10.73
C ASP A 121 -11.25 -6.76 -10.95
#